data_dbc55caf4f9ad47f009b77ce2183bde1
#
_entry.id   dbc55caf4f9ad47f009b77ce2183bde1
#
_cell.length_a   1.000
_cell.length_b   1.000
_cell.length_c   1.000
_cell.angle_alpha   90.00
_cell.angle_beta   90.00
_cell.angle_gamma   90.00
#
_symmetry.space_group_name_H-M   'P 1'
#
loop_
_entity.id
_entity.type
_entity.pdbx_description
1 polymer ?
#
loop_
_entity_poly.entity_id
_entity_poly.type
_entity_poly.pdbx_seq_one_letter_code
_entity_poly.pdbx_strand_id
1 'polypeptide(L)' 'MINNIKVGLIGYGYWGKNLARNLYELNALSAICDSNLKNIKNSKKLYPNIDYYNDII' A
#
# COMPACT_ATOMS: atom_id res chain seq x y z
N MET A 1 22.29 -7.78 -2.28
CA MET A 1 21.33 -6.95 -2.97
C MET A 1 20.75 -5.91 -2.06
N ILE A 2 20.72 -4.72 -2.53
CA ILE A 2 20.24 -3.65 -1.75
C ILE A 2 18.88 -3.25 -2.13
N ASN A 3 18.02 -3.11 -1.18
CA ASN A 3 16.70 -2.68 -1.44
C ASN A 3 16.26 -1.64 -0.49
N ASN A 4 16.75 -0.45 -0.74
CA ASN A 4 16.29 0.67 0.02
C ASN A 4 15.18 1.41 -0.69
N ILE A 5 14.63 0.81 -1.72
CA ILE A 5 13.56 1.44 -2.46
C ILE A 5 12.27 1.29 -1.70
N LYS A 6 11.59 2.41 -1.50
CA LYS A 6 10.29 2.46 -0.83
C LYS A 6 9.27 3.00 -1.80
N VAL A 7 8.15 2.33 -1.95
CA VAL A 7 7.12 2.71 -2.91
C VAL A 7 5.83 2.99 -2.18
N GLY A 8 5.23 4.13 -2.49
CA GLY A 8 3.90 4.45 -2.01
C GLY A 8 2.90 4.14 -3.11
N LEU A 9 1.80 3.51 -2.76
CA LEU A 9 0.77 3.15 -3.70
C LEU A 9 -0.43 4.05 -3.54
N ILE A 10 -0.87 4.67 -4.62
CA ILE A 10 -2.06 5.49 -4.61
C ILE A 10 -3.16 4.71 -5.31
N GLY A 11 -4.19 4.39 -4.56
CA GLY A 11 -5.30 3.58 -5.07
C GLY A 11 -5.13 2.12 -4.74
N TYR A 12 -6.12 1.56 -4.03
CA TYR A 12 -6.08 0.17 -3.63
C TYR A 12 -7.30 -0.55 -4.19
N GLY A 13 -7.62 -0.26 -5.46
CA GLY A 13 -8.69 -0.95 -6.15
C GLY A 13 -8.20 -2.28 -6.71
N TYR A 14 -8.84 -2.74 -7.76
CA TYR A 14 -8.54 -4.06 -8.30
C TYR A 14 -7.05 -4.25 -8.63
N TRP A 15 -6.50 -3.32 -9.41
CA TRP A 15 -5.09 -3.40 -9.77
C TRP A 15 -4.18 -3.06 -8.59
N GLY A 16 -4.64 -2.16 -7.75
CA GLY A 16 -3.86 -1.75 -6.59
C GLY A 16 -3.61 -2.89 -5.63
N LYS A 17 -4.56 -3.79 -5.48
CA LYS A 17 -4.38 -4.95 -4.60
C LYS A 17 -3.23 -5.84 -5.07
N ASN A 18 -3.15 -6.05 -6.37
CA ASN A 18 -2.07 -6.88 -6.93
C ASN A 18 -0.73 -6.20 -6.81
N LEU A 19 -0.68 -4.89 -7.06
CA LEU A 19 0.56 -4.14 -6.92
C LEU A 19 1.02 -4.12 -5.47
N ALA A 20 0.10 -3.93 -4.54
CA ALA A 20 0.44 -3.90 -3.13
C ALA A 20 1.07 -5.23 -2.69
N ARG A 21 0.47 -6.32 -3.09
CA ARG A 21 0.99 -7.63 -2.73
C ARG A 21 2.40 -7.85 -3.26
N ASN A 22 2.61 -7.50 -4.53
CA ASN A 22 3.92 -7.67 -5.14
C ASN A 22 4.97 -6.79 -4.48
N LEU A 23 4.62 -5.54 -4.20
CA LEU A 23 5.54 -4.63 -3.54
C LEU A 23 5.84 -5.08 -2.12
N TYR A 24 4.84 -5.59 -1.44
CA TYR A 24 5.03 -6.06 -0.08
C TYR A 24 5.98 -7.27 -0.04
N GLU A 25 5.82 -8.19 -0.98
CA GLU A 25 6.68 -9.36 -1.08
C GLU A 25 8.11 -8.99 -1.41
N LEU A 26 8.29 -7.89 -2.13
CA LEU A 26 9.62 -7.37 -2.44
C LEU A 26 10.18 -6.49 -1.32
N ASN A 27 9.43 -6.34 -0.25
CA ASN A 27 9.79 -5.49 0.88
C ASN A 27 9.96 -4.04 0.46
N ALA A 28 9.15 -3.60 -0.49
CA ALA A 28 9.23 -2.25 -1.03
C ALA A 28 7.99 -1.41 -0.74
N LEU A 29 6.91 -2.00 -0.24
CA LEU A 29 5.69 -1.27 0.02
C LEU A 29 5.85 -0.46 1.30
N SER A 30 5.67 0.85 1.20
CA SER A 30 5.88 1.75 2.31
C SER A 30 4.59 2.43 2.77
N ALA A 31 3.67 2.67 1.85
CA ALA A 31 2.45 3.39 2.18
C ALA A 31 1.36 3.09 1.17
N ILE A 32 0.12 3.18 1.60
CA ILE A 32 -1.04 3.10 0.72
C ILE A 32 -1.92 4.31 0.97
N CYS A 33 -2.34 4.95 -0.10
CA CYS A 33 -3.26 6.07 -0.06
C CYS A 33 -4.49 5.75 -0.88
N ASP A 34 -5.67 5.92 -0.30
CA ASP A 34 -6.92 5.68 -1.02
C ASP A 34 -8.01 6.51 -0.37
N SER A 35 -8.82 7.18 -1.17
CA SER A 35 -9.91 7.98 -0.64
C SER A 35 -11.03 7.13 -0.03
N ASN A 36 -11.08 5.86 -0.38
CA ASN A 36 -12.10 4.95 0.12
C ASN A 36 -11.60 4.30 1.43
N LEU A 37 -12.23 4.68 2.54
CA LEU A 37 -11.82 4.18 3.85
C LEU A 37 -11.96 2.68 3.99
N LYS A 38 -12.88 2.08 3.25
CA LYS A 38 -13.05 0.65 3.28
C LYS A 38 -11.82 -0.05 2.70
N ASN A 39 -11.27 0.51 1.62
CA ASN A 39 -10.05 -0.03 1.03
C ASN A 39 -8.88 0.08 1.99
N ILE A 40 -8.78 1.20 2.69
CA ILE A 40 -7.74 1.39 3.69
C ILE A 40 -7.87 0.35 4.79
N LYS A 41 -9.09 0.16 5.28
CA LYS A 41 -9.33 -0.80 6.34
C LYS A 41 -8.95 -2.22 5.93
N ASN A 42 -9.30 -2.59 4.71
CA ASN A 42 -8.99 -3.92 4.21
C ASN A 42 -7.49 -4.12 4.05
N SER A 43 -6.79 -3.11 3.56
CA SER A 43 -5.35 -3.24 3.37
C SER A 43 -4.60 -3.30 4.69
N LYS A 44 -5.09 -2.62 5.72
CA LYS A 44 -4.45 -2.68 7.04
C LYS A 44 -4.43 -4.07 7.62
N LYS A 45 -5.42 -4.88 7.29
CA LYS A 45 -5.46 -6.25 7.79
C LYS A 45 -4.34 -7.09 7.23
N LEU A 46 -3.91 -6.80 6.02
CA LEU A 46 -2.88 -7.56 5.35
C LEU A 46 -1.49 -6.98 5.59
N TYR A 47 -1.40 -5.66 5.68
CA TYR A 47 -0.10 -4.98 5.78
C TYR A 47 -0.11 -4.00 6.94
N PRO A 48 -0.06 -4.49 8.17
CA PRO A 48 -0.22 -3.61 9.35
C PRO A 48 0.97 -2.70 9.64
N ASN A 49 2.10 -2.96 9.02
CA ASN A 49 3.34 -2.24 9.36
C ASN A 49 3.72 -1.14 8.38
N ILE A 50 2.78 -0.71 7.54
CA ILE A 50 3.04 0.38 6.60
C ILE A 50 2.14 1.56 6.94
N ASP A 51 2.39 2.69 6.29
CA ASP A 51 1.61 3.90 6.53
C ASP A 51 0.38 3.95 5.66
N TYR A 52 -0.67 4.60 6.14
CA TYR A 52 -1.93 4.70 5.42
C TYR A 52 -2.43 6.13 5.41
N TYR A 53 -2.94 6.55 4.28
CA TYR A 53 -3.49 7.89 4.09
C TYR A 53 -4.77 7.79 3.30
N ASN A 54 -5.78 8.56 3.69
CA ASN A 54 -7.04 8.56 2.94
C ASN A 54 -7.23 9.83 2.15
N ASP A 55 -6.22 10.67 2.07
CA ASP A 55 -6.31 11.95 1.37
C ASP A 55 -4.97 12.27 0.74
N ILE A 56 -4.99 12.72 -0.51
CA ILE A 56 -3.79 13.08 -1.22
C ILE A 56 -3.75 14.58 -1.35
N ILE A 57 -2.89 15.23 -0.69
CA ILE A 57 -2.75 16.67 -0.86
C ILE A 57 -1.33 17.03 -1.06
#